data_da5150cb761257b34ddab639f47dd25e
#
_entry.id   da5150cb761257b34ddab639f47dd25e
#
_cell.length_a   1.000
_cell.length_b   1.000
_cell.length_c   1.000
_cell.angle_alpha   90.00
_cell.angle_beta   90.00
_cell.angle_gamma   90.00
#
_symmetry.space_group_name_H-M   'P 1'
#
loop_
_entity.id
_entity.type
_entity.pdbx_description
1 polymer ?
#
loop_
_entity_poly.entity_id
_entity_poly.type
_entity_poly.pdbx_seq_one_letter_code
_entity_poly.pdbx_strand_id
1 'polypeptide(L)'
;MMNADHVEHVRAVLRESAEVKLRAAELCTEEIARGAELLAQAYAAKKKAIVFGNGGSAADAQHFVAELVGRFVHNRAALPALCLTANPSTVTCIANDFGYEELFARQLDAYAEPGDVAVGISTSGKSESVLRAFARARELGCVTIGLTGRDGGGMPALCDVCVVVPSDATARIQETHITILHLWCEAIEARLFGMISR
;
A
#
# COMPACT_ATOMS: atom_id res chain seq x y z
N MET A 1 -8.77 -34.27 -19.44
CA MET A 1 -8.20 -33.37 -20.46
C MET A 1 -8.59 -31.94 -20.09
N MET A 2 -7.66 -31.01 -19.97
CA MET A 2 -7.98 -29.58 -19.78
C MET A 2 -8.76 -29.08 -21.01
N ASN A 3 -9.87 -28.36 -20.77
CA ASN A 3 -10.66 -27.78 -21.84
C ASN A 3 -9.87 -26.65 -22.51
N ALA A 4 -9.84 -26.59 -23.84
CA ALA A 4 -9.14 -25.54 -24.60
C ALA A 4 -9.63 -24.13 -24.21
N ASP A 5 -10.91 -23.98 -23.91
CA ASP A 5 -11.52 -22.73 -23.46
C ASP A 5 -10.91 -22.25 -22.13
N HIS A 6 -10.56 -23.18 -21.22
CA HIS A 6 -9.93 -22.84 -19.96
C HIS A 6 -8.50 -22.32 -20.13
N VAL A 7 -7.75 -22.93 -21.05
CA VAL A 7 -6.38 -22.46 -21.39
C VAL A 7 -6.41 -21.05 -21.99
N GLU A 8 -7.36 -20.81 -22.89
CA GLU A 8 -7.50 -19.46 -23.48
C GLU A 8 -7.96 -18.42 -22.45
N HIS A 9 -8.84 -18.78 -21.53
CA HIS A 9 -9.21 -17.91 -20.42
C HIS A 9 -7.99 -17.53 -19.56
N VAL A 10 -7.12 -18.48 -19.20
CA VAL A 10 -5.88 -18.20 -18.44
C VAL A 10 -4.99 -17.21 -19.20
N ARG A 11 -4.82 -17.39 -20.52
CA ARG A 11 -4.05 -16.46 -21.34
C ARG A 11 -4.64 -15.06 -21.34
N ALA A 12 -5.96 -14.94 -21.48
CA ALA A 12 -6.67 -13.67 -21.49
C ALA A 12 -6.47 -12.91 -20.17
N VAL A 13 -6.60 -13.62 -19.04
CA VAL A 13 -6.40 -13.03 -17.70
C VAL A 13 -4.96 -12.53 -17.52
N LEU A 14 -3.96 -13.31 -17.94
CA LEU A 14 -2.56 -12.89 -17.83
C LEU A 14 -2.24 -11.67 -18.73
N ARG A 15 -2.82 -11.62 -19.95
CA ARG A 15 -2.68 -10.47 -20.85
C ARG A 15 -3.33 -9.23 -20.25
N GLU A 16 -4.57 -9.34 -19.75
CA GLU A 16 -5.26 -8.23 -19.07
C GLU A 16 -4.42 -7.69 -17.90
N SER A 17 -3.82 -8.56 -17.08
CA SER A 17 -2.91 -8.15 -16.00
C SER A 17 -1.71 -7.36 -16.52
N ALA A 18 -1.09 -7.80 -17.61
CA ALA A 18 0.03 -7.10 -18.23
C ALA A 18 -0.38 -5.73 -18.79
N GLU A 19 -1.53 -5.66 -19.47
CA GLU A 19 -2.07 -4.43 -20.03
C GLU A 19 -2.38 -3.36 -18.97
N VAL A 20 -2.91 -3.76 -17.80
CA VAL A 20 -3.16 -2.83 -16.70
C VAL A 20 -1.84 -2.27 -16.17
N LYS A 21 -0.79 -3.09 -16.04
CA LYS A 21 0.53 -2.62 -15.60
C LYS A 21 1.19 -1.69 -16.63
N LEU A 22 1.03 -1.95 -17.93
CA LEU A 22 1.51 -1.04 -18.98
C LEU A 22 0.81 0.33 -18.91
N ARG A 23 -0.52 0.34 -18.75
CA ARG A 23 -1.26 1.59 -18.55
C ARG A 23 -0.85 2.31 -17.27
N ALA A 24 -0.60 1.58 -16.18
CA ALA A 24 -0.12 2.17 -14.94
C ALA A 24 1.28 2.79 -15.10
N ALA A 25 2.16 2.18 -15.91
CA ALA A 25 3.46 2.74 -16.25
C ALA A 25 3.37 4.06 -17.03
N GLU A 26 2.33 4.25 -17.83
CA GLU A 26 2.10 5.50 -18.57
C GLU A 26 1.41 6.58 -17.73
N LEU A 27 0.48 6.18 -16.84
CA LEU A 27 -0.44 7.11 -16.18
C LEU A 27 -0.11 7.40 -14.72
N CYS A 28 0.68 6.55 -14.05
CA CYS A 28 0.89 6.62 -12.61
C CYS A 28 2.37 6.72 -12.20
N THR A 29 3.29 6.82 -13.14
CA THR A 29 4.74 6.77 -12.86
C THR A 29 5.18 7.91 -11.95
N GLU A 30 4.64 9.11 -12.09
CA GLU A 30 4.99 10.27 -11.28
C GLU A 30 4.56 10.08 -9.82
N GLU A 31 3.33 9.63 -9.58
CA GLU A 31 2.81 9.36 -8.24
C GLU A 31 3.55 8.18 -7.59
N ILE A 32 3.88 7.13 -8.36
CA ILE A 32 4.65 5.98 -7.85
C ILE A 32 6.04 6.45 -7.43
N ALA A 33 6.73 7.23 -8.25
CA ALA A 33 8.05 7.77 -7.93
C ALA A 33 8.00 8.72 -6.72
N ARG A 34 6.97 9.56 -6.65
CA ARG A 34 6.78 10.48 -5.52
C ARG A 34 6.51 9.73 -4.20
N GLY A 35 5.72 8.65 -4.23
CA GLY A 35 5.50 7.79 -3.05
C GLY A 35 6.79 7.15 -2.55
N ALA A 36 7.64 6.63 -3.45
CA ALA A 36 8.96 6.10 -3.12
C ALA A 36 9.87 7.15 -2.47
N GLU A 37 9.88 8.37 -3.01
CA GLU A 37 10.66 9.49 -2.47
C GLU A 37 10.23 9.85 -1.05
N LEU A 38 8.93 9.98 -0.79
CA LEU A 38 8.39 10.30 0.54
C LEU A 38 8.75 9.23 1.57
N LEU A 39 8.65 7.95 1.22
CA LEU A 39 9.07 6.84 2.07
C LEU A 39 10.58 6.91 2.37
N ALA A 40 11.42 7.11 1.36
CA ALA A 40 12.87 7.22 1.55
C ALA A 40 13.25 8.43 2.41
N GLN A 41 12.60 9.57 2.24
CA GLN A 41 12.80 10.78 3.07
C GLN A 41 12.42 10.53 4.54
N ALA A 42 11.28 9.87 4.79
CA ALA A 42 10.86 9.51 6.14
C ALA A 42 11.86 8.58 6.83
N TYR A 43 12.35 7.56 6.15
CA TYR A 43 13.37 6.67 6.69
C TYR A 43 14.71 7.38 6.95
N ALA A 44 15.13 8.28 6.06
CA ALA A 44 16.31 9.12 6.28
C ALA A 44 16.15 10.00 7.53
N ALA A 45 14.92 10.43 7.83
CA ALA A 45 14.55 11.17 9.05
C ALA A 45 14.27 10.27 10.26
N LYS A 46 14.57 8.96 10.18
CA LYS A 46 14.34 7.95 11.24
C LYS A 46 12.87 7.79 11.63
N LYS A 47 11.98 7.98 10.68
CA LYS A 47 10.55 7.73 10.81
C LYS A 47 10.19 6.33 10.33
N LYS A 48 8.94 5.90 10.57
CA LYS A 48 8.44 4.58 10.22
C LYS A 48 7.30 4.64 9.20
N ALA A 49 7.06 3.52 8.52
CA ALA A 49 5.85 3.31 7.75
C ALA A 49 4.78 2.60 8.59
N ILE A 50 3.53 3.06 8.50
CA ILE A 50 2.36 2.42 9.11
C ILE A 50 1.40 2.08 7.98
N VAL A 51 1.22 0.78 7.75
CA VAL A 51 0.54 0.27 6.55
C VAL A 51 -0.78 -0.41 6.92
N PHE A 52 -1.84 -0.14 6.17
CA PHE A 52 -3.17 -0.68 6.45
C PHE A 52 -4.00 -0.87 5.18
N GLY A 53 -4.96 -1.78 5.24
CA GLY A 53 -5.91 -2.10 4.20
C GLY A 53 -6.80 -3.25 4.63
N ASN A 54 -7.80 -3.60 3.83
CA ASN A 54 -8.78 -4.64 4.14
C ASN A 54 -8.64 -5.84 3.18
N GLY A 55 -8.93 -7.06 3.63
CA GLY A 55 -8.96 -8.26 2.81
C GLY A 55 -7.62 -8.52 2.08
N GLY A 56 -7.63 -8.59 0.75
CA GLY A 56 -6.42 -8.73 -0.06
C GLY A 56 -5.44 -7.58 0.13
N SER A 57 -5.94 -6.36 0.28
CA SER A 57 -5.12 -5.19 0.58
C SER A 57 -4.48 -5.25 1.99
N ALA A 58 -5.06 -5.98 2.94
CA ALA A 58 -4.41 -6.29 4.22
C ALA A 58 -3.24 -7.25 4.02
N ALA A 59 -3.38 -8.23 3.13
CA ALA A 59 -2.29 -9.15 2.77
C ALA A 59 -1.14 -8.39 2.09
N ASP A 60 -1.44 -7.47 1.17
CA ASP A 60 -0.45 -6.60 0.54
C ASP A 60 0.28 -5.72 1.57
N ALA A 61 -0.45 -5.17 2.54
CA ALA A 61 0.12 -4.39 3.63
C ALA A 61 1.08 -5.21 4.51
N GLN A 62 0.72 -6.45 4.86
CA GLN A 62 1.60 -7.36 5.60
C GLN A 62 2.83 -7.74 4.78
N HIS A 63 2.67 -8.02 3.48
CA HIS A 63 3.78 -8.33 2.58
C HIS A 63 4.77 -7.16 2.52
N PHE A 64 4.29 -5.96 2.26
CA PHE A 64 5.15 -4.76 2.21
C PHE A 64 5.93 -4.53 3.51
N VAL A 65 5.27 -4.67 4.66
CA VAL A 65 5.93 -4.56 5.96
C VAL A 65 6.99 -5.65 6.16
N ALA A 66 6.74 -6.87 5.70
CA ALA A 66 7.72 -7.97 5.76
C ALA A 66 8.98 -7.64 4.95
N GLU A 67 8.82 -7.05 3.75
CA GLU A 67 9.95 -6.61 2.92
C GLU A 67 10.74 -5.47 3.56
N LEU A 68 10.09 -4.55 4.27
CA LEU A 68 10.76 -3.44 4.96
C LEU A 68 11.50 -3.89 6.22
N VAL A 69 10.86 -4.67 7.07
CA VAL A 69 11.41 -5.15 8.35
C VAL A 69 12.45 -6.25 8.14
N GLY A 70 12.20 -7.17 7.23
CA GLY A 70 13.13 -8.22 6.85
C GLY A 70 14.20 -7.69 5.90
N ARG A 71 14.03 -8.00 4.64
CA ARG A 71 14.80 -7.46 3.50
C ARG A 71 13.99 -7.67 2.21
N PHE A 72 14.22 -6.85 1.21
CA PHE A 72 13.68 -7.11 -0.12
C PHE A 72 14.70 -7.90 -0.96
N VAL A 73 15.52 -7.25 -1.75
CA VAL A 73 16.55 -7.93 -2.57
C VAL A 73 17.87 -8.02 -1.83
N HIS A 74 18.29 -6.94 -1.17
CA HIS A 74 19.61 -6.83 -0.58
C HIS A 74 19.59 -7.04 0.94
N ASN A 75 20.66 -7.65 1.48
CA ASN A 75 20.86 -7.75 2.92
C ASN A 75 21.25 -6.37 3.47
N ARG A 76 20.41 -5.77 4.29
CA ARG A 76 20.53 -4.42 4.84
C ARG A 76 19.94 -4.34 6.24
N ALA A 77 20.15 -3.22 6.92
CA ALA A 77 19.49 -2.94 8.19
C ALA A 77 17.96 -2.95 8.06
N ALA A 78 17.27 -3.45 9.08
CA ALA A 78 15.81 -3.44 9.16
C ALA A 78 15.28 -2.00 9.12
N LEU A 79 14.18 -1.80 8.41
CA LEU A 79 13.46 -0.52 8.38
C LEU A 79 12.20 -0.63 9.23
N PRO A 80 11.92 0.35 10.12
CA PRO A 80 10.78 0.27 11.01
C PRO A 80 9.46 0.41 10.24
N ALA A 81 8.62 -0.61 10.30
CA ALA A 81 7.30 -0.61 9.68
C ALA A 81 6.29 -1.40 10.52
N LEU A 82 5.03 -0.97 10.51
CA LEU A 82 3.92 -1.62 11.20
C LEU A 82 2.78 -1.91 10.23
N CYS A 83 2.23 -3.12 10.31
CA CYS A 83 0.97 -3.46 9.64
C CYS A 83 -0.17 -3.49 10.68
N LEU A 84 -1.18 -2.64 10.52
CA LEU A 84 -2.27 -2.50 11.48
C LEU A 84 -3.26 -3.68 11.48
N THR A 85 -3.09 -4.65 10.58
CA THR A 85 -3.88 -5.89 10.55
C THR A 85 -3.13 -7.11 11.09
N ALA A 86 -1.88 -6.95 11.54
CA ALA A 86 -1.05 -8.08 11.95
C ALA A 86 -1.41 -8.66 13.33
N ASN A 87 -2.07 -7.89 14.18
CA ASN A 87 -2.52 -8.37 15.50
C ASN A 87 -4.04 -8.63 15.50
N PRO A 88 -4.51 -9.88 15.36
CA PRO A 88 -5.93 -10.19 15.31
C PRO A 88 -6.67 -9.83 16.60
N SER A 89 -6.03 -9.85 17.76
CA SER A 89 -6.66 -9.45 19.02
C SER A 89 -6.98 -7.95 19.03
N THR A 90 -6.04 -7.10 18.56
CA THR A 90 -6.28 -5.67 18.42
C THR A 90 -7.39 -5.39 17.39
N VAL A 91 -7.35 -6.07 16.25
CA VAL A 91 -8.37 -5.94 15.19
C VAL A 91 -9.77 -6.27 15.70
N THR A 92 -9.92 -7.42 16.37
CA THR A 92 -11.23 -7.86 16.87
C THR A 92 -11.73 -7.02 18.04
N CYS A 93 -10.87 -6.61 18.96
CA CYS A 93 -11.21 -5.72 20.06
C CYS A 93 -11.74 -4.38 19.55
N ILE A 94 -11.00 -3.69 18.68
CA ILE A 94 -11.42 -2.38 18.16
C ILE A 94 -12.72 -2.52 17.36
N ALA A 95 -12.83 -3.52 16.50
CA ALA A 95 -14.03 -3.74 15.71
C ALA A 95 -15.27 -4.01 16.58
N ASN A 96 -15.10 -4.74 17.69
CA ASN A 96 -16.19 -5.05 18.62
C ASN A 96 -16.62 -3.84 19.46
N ASP A 97 -15.68 -3.06 19.94
CA ASP A 97 -15.91 -2.03 20.96
C ASP A 97 -16.16 -0.64 20.35
N PHE A 98 -15.61 -0.35 19.17
CA PHE A 98 -15.64 0.99 18.55
C PHE A 98 -16.21 1.00 17.12
N GLY A 99 -16.42 -0.18 16.52
CA GLY A 99 -16.82 -0.33 15.13
C GLY A 99 -15.63 -0.54 14.19
N TYR A 100 -15.91 -1.23 13.06
CA TYR A 100 -14.87 -1.59 12.10
C TYR A 100 -14.27 -0.37 11.40
N GLU A 101 -15.01 0.70 11.26
CA GLU A 101 -14.59 1.96 10.67
C GLU A 101 -13.49 2.67 11.48
N GLU A 102 -13.39 2.43 12.79
CA GLU A 102 -12.35 2.99 13.67
C GLU A 102 -11.08 2.13 13.72
N LEU A 103 -11.07 0.98 13.05
CA LEU A 103 -10.03 -0.04 13.17
C LEU A 103 -8.61 0.53 13.00
N PHE A 104 -8.39 1.33 12.00
CA PHE A 104 -7.05 1.86 11.69
C PHE A 104 -6.79 3.21 12.35
N ALA A 105 -7.79 4.09 12.41
CA ALA A 105 -7.67 5.40 13.03
C ALA A 105 -7.25 5.29 14.51
N ARG A 106 -7.90 4.39 15.26
CA ARG A 106 -7.56 4.16 16.67
C ARG A 106 -6.16 3.58 16.89
N GLN A 107 -5.67 2.77 15.99
CA GLN A 107 -4.29 2.27 16.06
C GLN A 107 -3.26 3.34 15.70
N LEU A 108 -3.60 4.25 14.79
CA LEU A 108 -2.76 5.42 14.50
C LEU A 108 -2.60 6.31 15.73
N ASP A 109 -3.64 6.52 16.55
CA ASP A 109 -3.54 7.23 17.83
C ASP A 109 -2.48 6.65 18.78
N ALA A 110 -2.29 5.34 18.72
CA ALA A 110 -1.35 4.64 19.59
C ALA A 110 0.10 4.61 19.06
N TYR A 111 0.26 4.61 17.73
CA TYR A 111 1.54 4.29 17.11
C TYR A 111 2.16 5.40 16.27
N ALA A 112 1.34 6.33 15.76
CA ALA A 112 1.81 7.34 14.82
C ALA A 112 2.49 8.51 15.54
N GLU A 113 3.55 9.00 14.91
CA GLU A 113 4.27 10.22 15.31
C GLU A 113 4.36 11.18 14.11
N PRO A 114 4.45 12.48 14.34
CA PRO A 114 4.63 13.45 13.26
C PRO A 114 5.81 13.08 12.36
N GLY A 115 5.59 13.08 11.05
CA GLY A 115 6.59 12.72 10.04
C GLY A 115 6.64 11.23 9.70
N ASP A 116 5.91 10.35 10.38
CA ASP A 116 5.70 8.96 9.94
C ASP A 116 4.91 8.93 8.62
N VAL A 117 4.97 7.80 7.91
CA VAL A 117 4.22 7.62 6.66
C VAL A 117 3.07 6.64 6.87
N ALA A 118 1.85 7.12 6.72
CA ALA A 118 0.65 6.30 6.69
C ALA A 118 0.37 5.83 5.25
N VAL A 119 0.50 4.53 4.99
CA VAL A 119 0.26 3.91 3.68
C VAL A 119 -1.06 3.14 3.73
N GLY A 120 -2.08 3.63 3.04
CA GLY A 120 -3.40 3.00 3.00
C GLY A 120 -3.71 2.38 1.65
N ILE A 121 -4.23 1.15 1.65
CA ILE A 121 -4.52 0.37 0.46
C ILE A 121 -6.02 0.04 0.40
N SER A 122 -6.69 0.47 -0.67
CA SER A 122 -8.11 0.17 -0.91
C SER A 122 -8.43 0.19 -2.39
N THR A 123 -8.78 -0.94 -2.97
CA THR A 123 -9.07 -1.07 -4.42
C THR A 123 -10.22 -0.19 -4.90
N SER A 124 -11.14 0.21 -4.03
CA SER A 124 -12.27 1.09 -4.37
C SER A 124 -12.07 2.55 -3.94
N GLY A 125 -11.12 2.82 -3.05
CA GLY A 125 -10.97 4.13 -2.43
C GLY A 125 -12.14 4.59 -1.56
N LYS A 126 -13.07 3.66 -1.23
CA LYS A 126 -14.35 3.96 -0.52
C LYS A 126 -14.48 3.25 0.84
N SER A 127 -13.43 2.54 1.29
CA SER A 127 -13.42 1.87 2.59
C SER A 127 -13.38 2.90 3.72
N GLU A 128 -14.46 2.98 4.50
CA GLU A 128 -14.60 3.97 5.58
C GLU A 128 -13.44 3.88 6.59
N SER A 129 -13.03 2.66 6.99
CA SER A 129 -11.89 2.47 7.89
C SER A 129 -10.57 3.04 7.35
N VAL A 130 -10.35 3.00 6.03
CA VAL A 130 -9.17 3.56 5.37
C VAL A 130 -9.28 5.08 5.27
N LEU A 131 -10.46 5.62 4.94
CA LEU A 131 -10.69 7.06 4.83
C LEU A 131 -10.53 7.76 6.20
N ARG A 132 -11.11 7.20 7.26
CA ARG A 132 -10.93 7.72 8.63
C ARG A 132 -9.48 7.65 9.08
N ALA A 133 -8.78 6.57 8.74
CA ALA A 133 -7.35 6.46 9.03
C ALA A 133 -6.53 7.57 8.37
N PHE A 134 -6.78 7.90 7.10
CA PHE A 134 -6.08 9.00 6.44
C PHE A 134 -6.42 10.36 7.04
N ALA A 135 -7.69 10.63 7.35
CA ALA A 135 -8.07 11.86 8.04
C ALA A 135 -7.31 11.98 9.36
N ARG A 136 -7.27 10.89 10.15
CA ARG A 136 -6.56 10.88 11.44
C ARG A 136 -5.04 10.99 11.29
N ALA A 137 -4.44 10.32 10.30
CA ALA A 137 -3.00 10.42 10.02
C ALA A 137 -2.57 11.87 9.74
N ARG A 138 -3.37 12.60 8.97
CA ARG A 138 -3.12 14.03 8.69
C ARG A 138 -3.16 14.89 9.96
N GLU A 139 -4.14 14.66 10.84
CA GLU A 139 -4.24 15.37 12.13
C GLU A 139 -3.02 15.09 13.01
N LEU A 140 -2.47 13.89 12.94
CA LEU A 140 -1.27 13.47 13.67
C LEU A 140 0.05 13.93 13.01
N GLY A 141 -0.01 14.64 11.88
CA GLY A 141 1.17 15.13 11.16
C GLY A 141 1.94 14.06 10.40
N CYS A 142 1.29 12.96 10.04
CA CYS A 142 1.87 11.95 9.17
C CYS A 142 1.82 12.38 7.70
N VAL A 143 2.77 11.90 6.91
CA VAL A 143 2.68 11.88 5.44
C VAL A 143 1.72 10.77 5.02
N THR A 144 0.85 11.02 4.05
CA THR A 144 -0.20 10.09 3.63
C THR A 144 -0.02 9.62 2.19
N ILE A 145 0.08 8.30 1.98
CA ILE A 145 0.24 7.68 0.67
C ILE A 145 -0.87 6.65 0.45
N GLY A 146 -1.64 6.83 -0.62
CA GLY A 146 -2.74 5.96 -1.01
C GLY A 146 -2.44 5.08 -2.21
N LEU A 147 -2.83 3.79 -2.16
CA LEU A 147 -2.94 2.91 -3.31
C LEU A 147 -4.41 2.56 -3.54
N THR A 148 -4.94 2.89 -4.69
CA THR A 148 -6.34 2.65 -5.04
C THR A 148 -6.50 2.30 -6.53
N GLY A 149 -7.73 2.16 -6.98
CA GLY A 149 -8.09 1.94 -8.38
C GLY A 149 -9.42 2.58 -8.70
N ARG A 150 -10.04 2.20 -9.83
CA ARG A 150 -11.31 2.74 -10.30
C ARG A 150 -11.27 4.25 -10.45
N ASP A 151 -12.21 4.95 -9.81
CA ASP A 151 -12.32 6.41 -9.73
C ASP A 151 -11.50 7.05 -8.58
N GLY A 152 -10.77 6.23 -7.81
CA GLY A 152 -10.01 6.68 -6.63
C GLY A 152 -10.85 6.86 -5.37
N GLY A 153 -12.17 6.93 -5.48
CA GLY A 153 -13.08 7.19 -4.36
C GLY A 153 -12.75 8.47 -3.59
N GLY A 154 -12.74 8.39 -2.27
CA GLY A 154 -12.39 9.51 -1.39
C GLY A 154 -10.90 9.66 -1.08
N MET A 155 -10.06 8.70 -1.47
CA MET A 155 -8.65 8.68 -1.07
C MET A 155 -7.81 9.83 -1.66
N PRO A 156 -7.94 10.22 -2.94
CA PRO A 156 -7.11 11.29 -3.51
C PRO A 156 -7.21 12.63 -2.76
N ALA A 157 -8.36 12.92 -2.17
CA ALA A 157 -8.56 14.16 -1.39
C ALA A 157 -7.90 14.13 0.01
N LEU A 158 -7.51 12.94 0.49
CA LEU A 158 -6.97 12.72 1.83
C LEU A 158 -5.47 12.36 1.82
N CYS A 159 -4.89 12.11 0.65
CA CYS A 159 -3.49 11.70 0.53
C CYS A 159 -2.60 12.81 -0.01
N ASP A 160 -1.36 12.89 0.47
CA ASP A 160 -0.31 13.72 -0.13
C ASP A 160 0.12 13.18 -1.49
N VAL A 161 0.06 11.84 -1.64
CA VAL A 161 0.21 11.12 -2.91
C VAL A 161 -0.81 9.99 -2.97
N CYS A 162 -1.51 9.87 -4.09
CA CYS A 162 -2.47 8.78 -4.31
C CYS A 162 -2.29 8.17 -5.69
N VAL A 163 -1.87 6.92 -5.76
CA VAL A 163 -1.78 6.17 -7.01
C VAL A 163 -3.13 5.54 -7.32
N VAL A 164 -3.73 5.92 -8.44
CA VAL A 164 -5.02 5.38 -8.90
C VAL A 164 -4.77 4.44 -10.08
N VAL A 165 -4.73 3.14 -9.81
CA VAL A 165 -4.52 2.11 -10.86
C VAL A 165 -5.66 2.16 -11.87
N PRO A 166 -5.36 2.26 -13.19
CA PRO A 166 -6.37 2.44 -14.23
C PRO A 166 -7.10 1.14 -14.59
N SER A 167 -7.87 0.61 -13.63
CA SER A 167 -8.67 -0.61 -13.78
C SER A 167 -9.87 -0.59 -12.83
N ASP A 168 -10.98 -1.23 -13.25
CA ASP A 168 -12.16 -1.48 -12.41
C ASP A 168 -12.16 -2.88 -11.79
N ALA A 169 -11.31 -3.78 -12.29
CA ALA A 169 -11.21 -5.16 -11.83
C ALA A 169 -10.35 -5.25 -10.57
N THR A 170 -10.96 -5.63 -9.44
CA THR A 170 -10.29 -5.71 -8.12
C THR A 170 -9.00 -6.54 -8.17
N ALA A 171 -9.01 -7.70 -8.86
CA ALA A 171 -7.83 -8.54 -8.97
C ALA A 171 -6.68 -7.83 -9.72
N ARG A 172 -6.97 -7.17 -10.84
CA ARG A 172 -5.97 -6.42 -11.62
C ARG A 172 -5.39 -5.24 -10.85
N ILE A 173 -6.23 -4.56 -10.04
CA ILE A 173 -5.80 -3.50 -9.16
C ILE A 173 -4.83 -4.04 -8.10
N GLN A 174 -5.17 -5.12 -7.40
CA GLN A 174 -4.32 -5.74 -6.37
C GLN A 174 -2.99 -6.23 -6.94
N GLU A 175 -2.99 -6.91 -8.10
CA GLU A 175 -1.77 -7.34 -8.78
C GLU A 175 -0.84 -6.16 -9.15
N THR A 176 -1.40 -5.01 -9.41
CA THR A 176 -0.64 -3.79 -9.69
C THR A 176 -0.17 -3.14 -8.39
N HIS A 177 -0.99 -3.14 -7.32
CA HIS A 177 -0.59 -2.63 -6.00
C HIS A 177 0.66 -3.33 -5.49
N ILE A 178 0.70 -4.68 -5.50
CA ILE A 178 1.90 -5.39 -5.03
C ILE A 178 3.13 -5.09 -5.90
N THR A 179 2.96 -4.89 -7.21
CA THR A 179 4.06 -4.46 -8.08
C THR A 179 4.60 -3.08 -7.66
N ILE A 180 3.72 -2.13 -7.34
CA ILE A 180 4.10 -0.79 -6.86
C ILE A 180 4.83 -0.86 -5.51
N LEU A 181 4.35 -1.69 -4.59
CA LEU A 181 5.00 -1.89 -3.29
C LEU A 181 6.42 -2.44 -3.44
N HIS A 182 6.65 -3.36 -4.39
CA HIS A 182 7.99 -3.85 -4.72
C HIS A 182 8.87 -2.75 -5.32
N LEU A 183 8.36 -1.93 -6.23
CA LEU A 183 9.08 -0.77 -6.78
C LEU A 183 9.48 0.22 -5.67
N TRP A 184 8.63 0.44 -4.67
CA TRP A 184 8.99 1.25 -3.51
C TRP A 184 10.09 0.62 -2.67
N CYS A 185 10.08 -0.70 -2.47
CA CYS A 185 11.18 -1.39 -1.79
C CYS A 185 12.51 -1.23 -2.53
N GLU A 186 12.53 -1.41 -3.86
CA GLU A 186 13.72 -1.19 -4.71
C GLU A 186 14.25 0.24 -4.58
N ALA A 187 13.36 1.23 -4.70
CA ALA A 187 13.73 2.64 -4.62
C ALA A 187 14.28 3.02 -3.23
N ILE A 188 13.70 2.49 -2.16
CA ILE A 188 14.17 2.67 -0.78
C ILE A 188 15.56 2.05 -0.61
N GLU A 189 15.79 0.81 -1.08
CA GLU A 189 17.11 0.16 -1.01
C GLU A 189 18.16 0.93 -1.83
N ALA A 190 17.82 1.40 -3.01
CA ALA A 190 18.71 2.23 -3.83
C ALA A 190 19.07 3.55 -3.16
N ARG A 191 18.07 4.24 -2.60
CA ARG A 191 18.24 5.59 -2.05
C ARG A 191 19.00 5.60 -0.72
N LEU A 192 18.68 4.65 0.18
CA LEU A 192 19.24 4.63 1.54
C LEU A 192 20.54 3.85 1.64
N PHE A 193 20.74 2.84 0.81
CA PHE A 193 21.87 1.93 0.93
C PHE A 193 22.76 1.91 -0.33
N GLY A 194 22.42 2.67 -1.36
CA GLY A 194 23.17 2.67 -2.63
C GLY A 194 23.08 1.35 -3.42
N MET A 195 22.04 0.54 -3.15
CA MET A 195 21.88 -0.79 -3.69
C MET A 195 20.87 -0.75 -4.86
N ILE A 196 21.33 -1.01 -6.08
CA ILE A 196 20.50 -1.00 -7.29
C ILE A 196 20.18 -2.45 -7.66
N SER A 197 18.88 -2.79 -7.74
CA SER A 197 18.42 -4.06 -8.30
C SER A 197 18.81 -4.14 -9.78
N ARG A 198 19.37 -5.28 -10.19
CA ARG A 198 19.76 -5.53 -11.59
C ARG A 198 18.61 -6.18 -12.36
#